data_a9accd54982bef4e8a49dde2a3406db4
#
_entry.id   a9accd54982bef4e8a49dde2a3406db4
#
_cell.length_a   1.000
_cell.length_b   1.000
_cell.length_c   1.000
_cell.angle_alpha   90.00
_cell.angle_beta   90.00
_cell.angle_gamma   90.00
#
_symmetry.space_group_name_H-M   'P 1'
#
loop_
_entity.id
_entity.type
_entity.pdbx_description
1 polymer ?
#
loop_
_entity_poly.entity_id
_entity_poly.type
_entity_poly.pdbx_seq_one_letter_code
_entity_poly.pdbx_strand_id
1 'polypeptide(L)'
;MPSTRALATTLAVSRTVTAAAYEVLQAEGWIGGRQGAGTYVIAAPGLSAPKHAEVPRVQSQEPARGIDLRPGAPWAAGMCSAAWRRAWRAAADPPMLTRPVLAGLPEFRAAVVEHLVRHRGLAVQPDAVLATGGSTAAVAELAAVLLRPGDVVAVEEPGYPRAVGTLRAAGLHVLPAPVDSEGLVVAALPDRARAVYCTPAHQFPLGATLSARRRLALVAWARERAAWVLEDDYDGELRHHGAPLPLLASVGPDVVVHLGTASKILTPTLGVGWLAAPDEVVAAICAYRSSTGMRPSPAGQRVLTALAVSGDLARHLRRVRRELLARHDLLVGAFRAAVLPVRGDQAGAHLVVVLPSVAAERSTVRRAEGEGLLLDGLERSHDGPPGCHGVALGYAAPSSRSALAVVLPRLAALLTAS
;
A
#
# COMPACT_ATOMS: atom_id res chain seq x y z
N MET A 1 14.15 -52.97 -15.89
CA MET A 1 15.06 -51.87 -16.32
C MET A 1 16.39 -52.47 -16.81
N PRO A 2 17.17 -51.80 -17.69
CA PRO A 2 18.51 -52.26 -18.04
C PRO A 2 19.41 -52.32 -16.81
N SER A 3 20.46 -53.15 -16.84
CA SER A 3 21.46 -53.12 -15.76
C SER A 3 22.22 -51.78 -15.79
N THR A 4 22.77 -51.37 -14.64
CA THR A 4 23.61 -50.14 -14.56
C THR A 4 24.76 -50.18 -15.57
N ARG A 5 25.30 -51.36 -15.86
CA ARG A 5 26.36 -51.56 -16.88
C ARG A 5 25.83 -51.34 -18.29
N ALA A 6 24.69 -51.92 -18.62
CA ALA A 6 24.08 -51.77 -19.93
C ALA A 6 23.68 -50.33 -20.20
N LEU A 7 23.06 -49.65 -19.20
CA LEU A 7 22.67 -48.26 -19.33
C LEU A 7 23.89 -47.34 -19.49
N ALA A 8 24.97 -47.58 -18.75
CA ALA A 8 26.19 -46.81 -18.86
C ALA A 8 26.76 -46.87 -20.30
N THR A 9 26.76 -48.09 -20.92
CA THR A 9 27.20 -48.28 -22.31
C THR A 9 26.27 -47.53 -23.29
N THR A 10 24.96 -47.64 -23.12
CA THR A 10 23.98 -47.00 -24.01
C THR A 10 24.05 -45.47 -23.96
N LEU A 11 24.29 -44.90 -22.78
CA LEU A 11 24.32 -43.44 -22.56
C LEU A 11 25.75 -42.87 -22.70
N ALA A 12 26.76 -43.68 -22.94
CA ALA A 12 28.18 -43.29 -23.01
C ALA A 12 28.68 -42.55 -21.74
N VAL A 13 28.20 -42.97 -20.56
CA VAL A 13 28.59 -42.39 -19.24
C VAL A 13 29.29 -43.46 -18.40
N SER A 14 29.93 -43.04 -17.29
CA SER A 14 30.58 -43.99 -16.39
C SER A 14 29.55 -44.86 -15.65
N ARG A 15 29.93 -46.09 -15.31
CA ARG A 15 29.09 -47.00 -14.51
C ARG A 15 28.74 -46.39 -13.12
N THR A 16 29.66 -45.60 -12.57
CA THR A 16 29.45 -44.92 -11.28
C THR A 16 28.29 -43.94 -11.36
N VAL A 17 28.16 -43.16 -12.44
CA VAL A 17 27.06 -42.23 -12.65
C VAL A 17 25.72 -42.98 -12.75
N THR A 18 25.65 -44.06 -13.51
CA THR A 18 24.40 -44.83 -13.61
C THR A 18 24.06 -45.57 -12.32
N ALA A 19 25.05 -46.03 -11.55
CA ALA A 19 24.83 -46.65 -10.24
C ALA A 19 24.27 -45.61 -9.26
N ALA A 20 24.85 -44.40 -9.16
CA ALA A 20 24.38 -43.33 -8.31
C ALA A 20 22.94 -42.90 -8.69
N ALA A 21 22.63 -42.80 -9.99
CA ALA A 21 21.26 -42.50 -10.44
C ALA A 21 20.25 -43.58 -10.01
N TYR A 22 20.64 -44.85 -10.07
CA TYR A 22 19.77 -45.94 -9.59
C TYR A 22 19.63 -45.94 -8.08
N GLU A 23 20.65 -45.58 -7.31
CA GLU A 23 20.57 -45.44 -5.87
C GLU A 23 19.59 -44.31 -5.47
N VAL A 24 19.65 -43.16 -6.17
CA VAL A 24 18.70 -42.05 -5.94
C VAL A 24 17.28 -42.50 -6.24
N LEU A 25 17.04 -43.07 -7.41
CA LEU A 25 15.72 -43.56 -7.81
C LEU A 25 15.16 -44.62 -6.86
N GLN A 26 16.04 -45.46 -6.31
CA GLN A 26 15.67 -46.50 -5.33
C GLN A 26 15.37 -45.88 -3.97
N ALA A 27 16.16 -44.88 -3.53
CA ALA A 27 15.91 -44.14 -2.30
C ALA A 27 14.60 -43.33 -2.35
N GLU A 28 14.26 -42.82 -3.53
CA GLU A 28 12.99 -42.12 -3.79
C GLU A 28 11.80 -43.09 -3.98
N GLY A 29 12.02 -44.40 -4.02
CA GLY A 29 10.98 -45.43 -4.16
C GLY A 29 10.42 -45.63 -5.58
N TRP A 30 11.04 -45.05 -6.61
CA TRP A 30 10.63 -45.22 -8.01
C TRP A 30 10.99 -46.58 -8.57
N ILE A 31 12.10 -47.17 -8.13
CA ILE A 31 12.57 -48.47 -8.59
C ILE A 31 12.89 -49.40 -7.41
N GLY A 32 12.74 -50.68 -7.62
CA GLY A 32 13.14 -51.72 -6.66
C GLY A 32 14.01 -52.81 -7.30
N GLY A 33 14.84 -53.47 -6.48
CA GLY A 33 15.65 -54.61 -6.86
C GLY A 33 15.13 -55.91 -6.23
N ARG A 34 15.11 -57.01 -7.00
CA ARG A 34 15.02 -58.39 -6.45
C ARG A 34 16.27 -59.14 -6.79
N GLN A 35 16.82 -59.79 -5.77
CA GLN A 35 18.02 -60.60 -5.93
C GLN A 35 17.75 -61.70 -7.02
N GLY A 36 18.53 -61.68 -8.08
CA GLY A 36 18.36 -62.58 -9.22
C GLY A 36 17.37 -62.16 -10.30
N ALA A 37 16.49 -61.15 -10.06
CA ALA A 37 15.47 -60.73 -11.01
C ALA A 37 15.67 -59.34 -11.60
N GLY A 38 16.75 -58.63 -11.21
CA GLY A 38 17.07 -57.28 -11.71
C GLY A 38 16.30 -56.13 -11.07
N THR A 39 16.38 -54.97 -11.70
CA THR A 39 15.72 -53.71 -11.25
C THR A 39 14.43 -53.46 -12.03
N TYR A 40 13.35 -53.13 -11.36
CA TYR A 40 12.03 -52.85 -11.95
C TYR A 40 11.45 -51.53 -11.40
N VAL A 41 10.53 -50.94 -12.14
CA VAL A 41 9.83 -49.74 -11.76
C VAL A 41 8.71 -50.13 -10.79
N ILE A 42 8.70 -49.54 -9.59
CA ILE A 42 7.68 -49.75 -8.56
C ILE A 42 6.52 -48.77 -8.77
N ALA A 43 6.84 -47.50 -9.05
CA ALA A 43 5.88 -46.47 -9.31
C ALA A 43 6.32 -45.67 -10.54
N ALA A 44 5.39 -45.26 -11.35
CA ALA A 44 5.60 -44.26 -12.40
C ALA A 44 4.91 -42.96 -11.92
N PRO A 45 5.54 -41.77 -12.12
CA PRO A 45 4.84 -40.53 -11.90
C PRO A 45 3.59 -40.56 -12.76
N GLY A 46 2.41 -40.50 -12.11
CA GLY A 46 1.14 -40.32 -12.82
C GLY A 46 1.25 -39.03 -13.62
N LEU A 47 1.35 -39.10 -14.95
CA LEU A 47 1.37 -37.94 -15.86
C LEU A 47 0.00 -37.23 -15.96
N SER A 48 -0.94 -37.54 -15.09
CA SER A 48 -2.12 -36.70 -14.88
C SER A 48 -1.70 -35.46 -14.10
N ALA A 49 -1.23 -34.45 -14.80
CA ALA A 49 -1.15 -33.12 -14.20
C ALA A 49 -2.52 -32.82 -13.60
N PRO A 50 -2.64 -32.55 -12.29
CA PRO A 50 -3.87 -32.06 -11.74
C PRO A 50 -4.26 -30.85 -12.58
N LYS A 51 -5.52 -30.78 -13.02
CA LYS A 51 -6.06 -29.57 -13.63
C LYS A 51 -6.10 -28.52 -12.51
N HIS A 52 -4.93 -27.91 -12.30
CA HIS A 52 -4.92 -26.68 -11.50
C HIS A 52 -5.83 -25.70 -12.23
N ALA A 53 -6.79 -25.13 -11.51
CA ALA A 53 -7.51 -23.96 -12.00
C ALA A 53 -6.46 -23.00 -12.58
N GLU A 54 -6.68 -22.50 -13.79
CA GLU A 54 -5.75 -21.56 -14.42
C GLU A 54 -5.48 -20.44 -13.44
N VAL A 55 -4.29 -20.44 -12.85
CA VAL A 55 -3.82 -19.32 -12.06
C VAL A 55 -3.73 -18.14 -13.01
N PRO A 56 -4.48 -17.05 -12.79
CA PRO A 56 -4.39 -15.89 -13.65
C PRO A 56 -2.92 -15.53 -13.81
N ARG A 57 -2.44 -15.50 -15.04
CA ARG A 57 -1.06 -15.09 -15.32
C ARG A 57 -0.89 -13.68 -14.76
N VAL A 58 0.02 -13.52 -13.83
CA VAL A 58 0.48 -12.20 -13.41
C VAL A 58 0.99 -11.53 -14.67
N GLN A 59 0.20 -10.62 -15.23
CA GLN A 59 0.68 -9.78 -16.32
C GLN A 59 1.86 -8.99 -15.75
N SER A 60 3.05 -9.26 -16.25
CA SER A 60 4.20 -8.40 -16.00
C SER A 60 3.77 -6.99 -16.38
N GLN A 61 3.65 -6.11 -15.41
CA GLN A 61 3.41 -4.69 -15.70
C GLN A 61 4.69 -4.20 -16.38
N GLU A 62 4.72 -4.24 -17.70
CA GLU A 62 5.71 -3.47 -18.44
C GLU A 62 5.63 -2.02 -17.95
N PRO A 63 6.76 -1.33 -17.79
CA PRO A 63 6.73 0.07 -17.42
C PRO A 63 5.85 0.79 -18.43
N ALA A 64 4.77 1.37 -17.93
CA ALA A 64 3.76 2.00 -18.77
C ALA A 64 4.43 3.04 -19.67
N ARG A 65 4.29 2.89 -20.97
CA ARG A 65 4.80 3.85 -21.96
C ARG A 65 3.95 5.12 -21.86
N GLY A 66 4.51 6.19 -21.31
CA GLY A 66 3.80 7.46 -21.18
C GLY A 66 4.11 8.21 -19.88
N ILE A 67 3.46 9.35 -19.72
CA ILE A 67 3.55 10.16 -18.51
C ILE A 67 2.48 9.70 -17.53
N ASP A 68 2.91 9.14 -16.39
CA ASP A 68 1.99 8.65 -15.37
C ASP A 68 1.51 9.82 -14.51
N LEU A 69 0.22 10.13 -14.62
CA LEU A 69 -0.50 11.14 -13.83
C LEU A 69 -1.54 10.48 -12.92
N ARG A 70 -1.45 9.18 -12.68
CA ARG A 70 -2.30 8.48 -11.72
C ARG A 70 -1.87 8.81 -10.28
N PRO A 71 -2.81 8.94 -9.33
CA PRO A 71 -2.46 9.23 -7.95
C PRO A 71 -1.70 8.06 -7.30
N GLY A 72 -0.90 8.39 -6.31
CA GLY A 72 -0.26 7.40 -5.44
C GLY A 72 1.24 7.23 -5.61
N ALA A 73 1.85 7.69 -6.70
CA ALA A 73 3.30 7.73 -6.81
C ALA A 73 3.89 8.90 -6.00
N PRO A 74 5.00 8.72 -5.25
CA PRO A 74 5.72 9.81 -4.61
C PRO A 74 6.63 10.55 -5.61
N TRP A 75 7.09 11.75 -5.24
CA TRP A 75 8.16 12.42 -5.98
C TRP A 75 9.55 11.86 -5.59
N ALA A 76 9.87 10.68 -6.10
CA ALA A 76 11.12 9.97 -5.79
C ALA A 76 12.37 10.76 -6.24
N ALA A 77 12.29 11.53 -7.34
CA ALA A 77 13.39 12.38 -7.83
C ALA A 77 13.80 13.48 -6.83
N GLY A 78 12.95 13.80 -5.86
CA GLY A 78 13.26 14.76 -4.79
C GLY A 78 14.24 14.26 -3.74
N MET A 79 14.51 12.95 -3.68
CA MET A 79 15.43 12.39 -2.70
C MET A 79 16.91 12.69 -3.08
N CYS A 80 17.66 13.22 -2.13
CA CYS A 80 19.09 13.42 -2.30
C CYS A 80 19.83 12.06 -2.38
N SER A 81 20.43 11.76 -3.53
CA SER A 81 21.11 10.47 -3.76
C SER A 81 22.24 10.20 -2.77
N ALA A 82 22.96 11.24 -2.29
CA ALA A 82 24.01 11.07 -1.30
C ALA A 82 23.42 10.69 0.08
N ALA A 83 22.31 11.33 0.49
CA ALA A 83 21.59 10.99 1.72
C ALA A 83 21.03 9.56 1.67
N TRP A 84 20.43 9.20 0.53
CA TRP A 84 19.91 7.87 0.30
C TRP A 84 20.99 6.79 0.42
N ARG A 85 22.14 6.99 -0.25
CA ARG A 85 23.27 6.04 -0.15
C ARG A 85 23.86 5.97 1.25
N ARG A 86 23.92 7.09 2.01
CA ARG A 86 24.37 7.08 3.41
C ARG A 86 23.42 6.25 4.28
N ALA A 87 22.12 6.44 4.11
CA ALA A 87 21.11 5.71 4.88
C ALA A 87 21.20 4.19 4.66
N TRP A 88 21.39 3.75 3.41
CA TRP A 88 21.58 2.33 3.10
C TRP A 88 22.88 1.77 3.68
N ARG A 89 23.96 2.52 3.66
CA ARG A 89 25.21 2.09 4.34
C ARG A 89 25.00 1.94 5.84
N ALA A 90 24.45 2.96 6.48
CA ALA A 90 24.12 2.91 7.91
C ALA A 90 23.15 1.78 8.25
N ALA A 91 22.22 1.45 7.37
CA ALA A 91 21.30 0.32 7.56
C ALA A 91 21.98 -1.05 7.48
N ALA A 92 23.13 -1.14 6.80
CA ALA A 92 23.90 -2.39 6.65
C ALA A 92 24.91 -2.60 7.80
N ASP A 93 25.32 -1.54 8.51
CA ASP A 93 26.33 -1.61 9.59
C ASP A 93 25.93 -2.51 10.78
N PRO A 94 24.67 -2.49 11.29
CA PRO A 94 24.29 -3.35 12.42
C PRO A 94 24.37 -4.83 12.07
N PRO A 95 24.75 -5.69 13.02
CA PRO A 95 24.85 -7.11 12.79
C PRO A 95 23.54 -7.74 12.33
N MET A 96 23.64 -8.88 11.65
CA MET A 96 22.47 -9.65 11.23
C MET A 96 21.66 -10.13 12.43
N LEU A 97 20.33 -9.93 12.34
CA LEU A 97 19.41 -10.44 13.36
C LEU A 97 19.23 -11.96 13.19
N THR A 98 19.40 -12.68 14.26
CA THR A 98 19.20 -14.14 14.29
C THR A 98 17.77 -14.52 14.69
N ARG A 99 17.02 -13.56 15.23
CA ARG A 99 15.61 -13.73 15.63
C ARG A 99 14.76 -12.55 15.13
N PRO A 100 13.51 -12.78 14.73
CA PRO A 100 12.62 -11.71 14.31
C PRO A 100 12.25 -10.80 15.47
N VAL A 101 12.10 -9.52 15.21
CA VAL A 101 11.55 -8.52 16.14
C VAL A 101 10.11 -8.24 15.72
N LEU A 102 9.15 -8.87 16.39
CA LEU A 102 7.74 -8.88 15.98
C LEU A 102 7.12 -7.48 15.96
N ALA A 103 7.44 -6.64 16.94
CA ALA A 103 6.95 -5.26 17.00
C ALA A 103 7.65 -4.31 16.00
N GLY A 104 8.79 -4.73 15.45
CA GLY A 104 9.72 -3.86 14.73
C GLY A 104 10.88 -3.40 15.62
N LEU A 105 11.92 -2.89 14.99
CA LEU A 105 13.16 -2.48 15.67
C LEU A 105 12.89 -1.38 16.70
N PRO A 106 13.44 -1.45 17.91
CA PRO A 106 13.24 -0.42 18.94
C PRO A 106 13.63 0.98 18.48
N GLU A 107 14.76 1.11 17.78
CA GLU A 107 15.24 2.38 17.22
C GLU A 107 14.31 2.94 16.12
N PHE A 108 13.66 2.08 15.34
CA PHE A 108 12.64 2.48 14.37
C PHE A 108 11.39 3.01 15.07
N ARG A 109 10.90 2.30 16.08
CA ARG A 109 9.72 2.70 16.85
C ARG A 109 9.94 4.07 17.53
N ALA A 110 11.12 4.27 18.12
CA ALA A 110 11.50 5.56 18.70
C ALA A 110 11.56 6.69 17.65
N ALA A 111 12.14 6.42 16.47
CA ALA A 111 12.18 7.38 15.37
C ALA A 111 10.78 7.71 14.82
N VAL A 112 9.87 6.74 14.79
CA VAL A 112 8.46 6.96 14.40
C VAL A 112 7.75 7.82 15.43
N VAL A 113 7.93 7.59 16.75
CA VAL A 113 7.36 8.44 17.80
C VAL A 113 7.80 9.90 17.62
N GLU A 114 9.11 10.14 17.43
CA GLU A 114 9.62 11.49 17.17
C GLU A 114 9.01 12.11 15.89
N HIS A 115 8.87 11.31 14.83
CA HIS A 115 8.24 11.71 13.59
C HIS A 115 6.76 12.11 13.79
N LEU A 116 5.99 11.29 14.50
CA LEU A 116 4.57 11.54 14.80
C LEU A 116 4.39 12.82 15.63
N VAL A 117 5.18 13.01 16.68
CA VAL A 117 5.16 14.24 17.47
C VAL A 117 5.47 15.46 16.60
N ARG A 118 6.56 15.40 15.83
CA ARG A 118 7.06 16.55 15.05
C ARG A 118 6.18 16.91 13.86
N HIS A 119 5.63 15.92 13.16
CA HIS A 119 4.94 16.12 11.90
C HIS A 119 3.43 15.92 11.95
N ARG A 120 2.92 15.24 13.00
CA ARG A 120 1.50 14.92 13.12
C ARG A 120 0.88 15.35 14.45
N GLY A 121 1.71 15.84 15.40
CA GLY A 121 1.24 16.27 16.71
C GLY A 121 0.70 15.13 17.58
N LEU A 122 1.03 13.88 17.27
CA LEU A 122 0.60 12.70 18.02
C LEU A 122 1.71 12.26 18.98
N ALA A 123 1.46 12.37 20.28
CA ALA A 123 2.34 11.87 21.32
C ALA A 123 1.89 10.46 21.74
N VAL A 124 2.72 9.47 21.47
CA VAL A 124 2.50 8.06 21.86
C VAL A 124 3.78 7.48 22.46
N GLN A 125 3.64 6.40 23.22
CA GLN A 125 4.81 5.67 23.72
C GLN A 125 5.36 4.75 22.62
N PRO A 126 6.67 4.46 22.61
CA PRO A 126 7.25 3.53 21.63
C PRO A 126 6.57 2.16 21.63
N ASP A 127 6.03 1.70 22.78
CA ASP A 127 5.35 0.41 22.88
C ASP A 127 3.98 0.38 22.20
N ALA A 128 3.36 1.53 21.99
CA ALA A 128 2.14 1.66 21.21
C ALA A 128 2.40 1.65 19.67
N VAL A 129 3.67 1.67 19.23
CA VAL A 129 4.04 1.72 17.81
C VAL A 129 4.52 0.35 17.32
N LEU A 130 4.00 -0.11 16.19
CA LEU A 130 4.47 -1.30 15.47
C LEU A 130 4.97 -0.94 14.07
N ALA A 131 6.05 -1.58 13.63
CA ALA A 131 6.46 -1.54 12.24
C ALA A 131 5.53 -2.40 11.37
N THR A 132 5.28 -1.96 10.14
CA THR A 132 4.46 -2.69 9.15
C THR A 132 5.12 -2.67 7.77
N GLY A 133 4.59 -3.45 6.83
CA GLY A 133 4.98 -3.40 5.42
C GLY A 133 4.34 -2.23 4.63
N GLY A 134 3.72 -1.28 5.32
CA GLY A 134 2.92 -0.18 4.78
C GLY A 134 1.46 -0.29 5.20
N SER A 135 0.63 0.75 4.91
CA SER A 135 -0.76 0.82 5.40
C SER A 135 -1.62 -0.35 4.91
N THR A 136 -1.50 -0.78 3.66
CA THR A 136 -2.27 -1.93 3.14
C THR A 136 -1.93 -3.23 3.90
N ALA A 137 -0.65 -3.48 4.21
CA ALA A 137 -0.25 -4.63 5.01
C ALA A 137 -0.78 -4.53 6.44
N ALA A 138 -0.77 -3.33 7.03
CA ALA A 138 -1.34 -3.08 8.33
C ALA A 138 -2.85 -3.35 8.37
N VAL A 139 -3.60 -2.94 7.33
CA VAL A 139 -5.05 -3.25 7.19
C VAL A 139 -5.30 -4.76 7.18
N ALA A 140 -4.46 -5.53 6.48
CA ALA A 140 -4.59 -7.00 6.47
C ALA A 140 -4.36 -7.62 7.85
N GLU A 141 -3.34 -7.18 8.58
CA GLU A 141 -3.06 -7.66 9.93
C GLU A 141 -4.19 -7.27 10.91
N LEU A 142 -4.67 -6.02 10.85
CA LEU A 142 -5.78 -5.54 11.68
C LEU A 142 -7.09 -6.30 11.38
N ALA A 143 -7.39 -6.55 10.11
CA ALA A 143 -8.53 -7.37 9.73
C ALA A 143 -8.46 -8.78 10.37
N ALA A 144 -7.27 -9.39 10.37
CA ALA A 144 -7.06 -10.73 10.93
C ALA A 144 -7.16 -10.80 12.45
N VAL A 145 -6.83 -9.71 13.18
CA VAL A 145 -6.78 -9.73 14.65
C VAL A 145 -7.98 -9.07 15.32
N LEU A 146 -8.62 -8.08 14.69
CA LEU A 146 -9.71 -7.32 15.27
C LEU A 146 -11.10 -7.78 14.80
N LEU A 147 -11.17 -8.47 13.66
CA LEU A 147 -12.42 -8.78 12.99
C LEU A 147 -12.54 -10.28 12.70
N ARG A 148 -13.75 -10.73 12.45
CA ARG A 148 -14.06 -12.11 12.08
C ARG A 148 -14.64 -12.15 10.67
N PRO A 149 -14.40 -13.21 9.88
CA PRO A 149 -15.10 -13.39 8.61
C PRO A 149 -16.60 -13.19 8.77
N GLY A 150 -17.19 -12.38 7.90
CA GLY A 150 -18.60 -11.96 7.98
C GLY A 150 -18.85 -10.65 8.73
N ASP A 151 -17.89 -10.11 9.48
CA ASP A 151 -18.03 -8.79 10.10
C ASP A 151 -18.14 -7.69 9.04
N VAL A 152 -18.87 -6.63 9.38
CA VAL A 152 -19.07 -5.47 8.51
C VAL A 152 -18.03 -4.41 8.78
N VAL A 153 -17.41 -3.90 7.73
CA VAL A 153 -16.52 -2.75 7.75
C VAL A 153 -17.07 -1.65 6.85
N ALA A 154 -17.26 -0.45 7.39
CA ALA A 154 -17.59 0.72 6.59
C ALA A 154 -16.32 1.31 5.97
N VAL A 155 -16.36 1.65 4.69
CA VAL A 155 -15.25 2.28 3.95
C VAL A 155 -15.78 3.50 3.22
N GLU A 156 -15.02 4.58 3.21
CA GLU A 156 -15.33 5.80 2.45
C GLU A 156 -15.71 5.48 0.99
N GLU A 157 -16.73 6.19 0.46
CA GLU A 157 -17.23 6.01 -0.91
C GLU A 157 -17.38 7.38 -1.61
N PRO A 158 -16.62 7.68 -2.67
CA PRO A 158 -15.51 6.86 -3.19
C PRO A 158 -14.37 6.73 -2.18
N GLY A 159 -13.62 5.61 -2.27
CA GLY A 159 -12.58 5.28 -1.31
C GLY A 159 -11.36 4.58 -1.93
N TYR A 160 -10.47 4.08 -1.09
CA TYR A 160 -9.23 3.43 -1.52
C TYR A 160 -9.46 1.97 -1.93
N PRO A 161 -9.35 1.61 -3.24
CA PRO A 161 -9.74 0.29 -3.72
C PRO A 161 -8.94 -0.87 -3.12
N ARG A 162 -7.65 -0.63 -2.78
CA ARG A 162 -6.81 -1.68 -2.20
C ARG A 162 -7.20 -2.01 -0.76
N ALA A 163 -7.68 -1.04 0.01
CA ALA A 163 -8.23 -1.30 1.34
C ALA A 163 -9.49 -2.17 1.23
N VAL A 164 -10.42 -1.82 0.32
CA VAL A 164 -11.61 -2.61 0.01
C VAL A 164 -11.24 -4.04 -0.37
N GLY A 165 -10.31 -4.21 -1.33
CA GLY A 165 -9.83 -5.52 -1.75
C GLY A 165 -9.20 -6.33 -0.62
N THR A 166 -8.40 -5.69 0.24
CA THR A 166 -7.74 -6.33 1.39
C THR A 166 -8.75 -6.81 2.42
N LEU A 167 -9.74 -5.98 2.77
CA LEU A 167 -10.79 -6.31 3.72
C LEU A 167 -11.67 -7.46 3.19
N ARG A 168 -12.04 -7.43 1.92
CA ARG A 168 -12.79 -8.54 1.27
C ARG A 168 -11.99 -9.83 1.22
N ALA A 169 -10.70 -9.77 0.93
CA ALA A 169 -9.83 -10.94 0.94
C ALA A 169 -9.73 -11.59 2.34
N ALA A 170 -9.96 -10.82 3.41
CA ALA A 170 -10.08 -11.32 4.78
C ALA A 170 -11.49 -11.89 5.10
N GLY A 171 -12.39 -11.96 4.13
CA GLY A 171 -13.76 -12.47 4.30
C GLY A 171 -14.74 -11.50 4.95
N LEU A 172 -14.42 -10.19 4.96
CA LEU A 172 -15.27 -9.17 5.57
C LEU A 172 -16.30 -8.60 4.58
N HIS A 173 -17.44 -8.16 5.10
CA HIS A 173 -18.45 -7.44 4.33
C HIS A 173 -18.13 -5.95 4.33
N VAL A 174 -17.64 -5.44 3.21
CA VAL A 174 -17.36 -4.01 3.03
C VAL A 174 -18.65 -3.29 2.61
N LEU A 175 -19.03 -2.26 3.37
CA LEU A 175 -20.15 -1.38 3.04
C LEU A 175 -19.66 0.03 2.75
N PRO A 176 -20.16 0.67 1.68
CA PRO A 176 -19.80 2.03 1.34
C PRO A 176 -20.38 3.02 2.38
N ALA A 177 -19.58 4.02 2.75
CA ALA A 177 -19.98 5.13 3.59
C ALA A 177 -19.75 6.44 2.83
N PRO A 178 -20.79 7.27 2.63
CA PRO A 178 -20.71 8.43 1.74
C PRO A 178 -19.74 9.49 2.27
N VAL A 179 -19.13 10.19 1.33
CA VAL A 179 -18.21 11.32 1.56
C VAL A 179 -18.76 12.58 0.90
N ASP A 180 -18.67 13.71 1.60
CA ASP A 180 -18.99 15.03 1.07
C ASP A 180 -17.83 16.03 1.27
N SER A 181 -18.09 17.32 1.17
CA SER A 181 -17.07 18.37 1.34
C SER A 181 -16.46 18.43 2.75
N GLU A 182 -17.11 17.87 3.77
CA GLU A 182 -16.60 17.77 5.15
C GLU A 182 -15.99 16.37 5.46
N GLY A 183 -15.75 15.55 4.44
CA GLY A 183 -15.24 14.18 4.57
C GLY A 183 -16.33 13.15 4.83
N LEU A 184 -16.02 12.05 5.51
CA LEU A 184 -16.92 10.96 5.83
C LEU A 184 -18.21 11.43 6.52
N VAL A 185 -19.37 11.01 6.03
CA VAL A 185 -20.68 11.30 6.61
C VAL A 185 -20.96 10.31 7.75
N VAL A 186 -20.56 10.68 8.97
CA VAL A 186 -20.64 9.80 10.16
C VAL A 186 -22.07 9.32 10.44
N ALA A 187 -23.08 10.18 10.21
CA ALA A 187 -24.49 9.84 10.41
C ALA A 187 -25.01 8.74 9.45
N ALA A 188 -24.30 8.45 8.37
CA ALA A 188 -24.63 7.40 7.41
C ALA A 188 -23.88 6.08 7.65
N LEU A 189 -23.09 6.00 8.72
CA LEU A 189 -22.39 4.76 9.05
C LEU A 189 -23.38 3.66 9.46
N PRO A 190 -23.18 2.40 8.97
CA PRO A 190 -24.03 1.30 9.35
C PRO A 190 -23.90 0.96 10.84
N ASP A 191 -25.02 0.87 11.56
CA ASP A 191 -25.02 0.54 13.00
C ASP A 191 -24.32 -0.78 13.34
N ARG A 192 -24.32 -1.74 12.41
CA ARG A 192 -23.69 -3.06 12.55
C ARG A 192 -22.19 -3.09 12.20
N ALA A 193 -21.61 -1.97 11.78
CA ALA A 193 -20.19 -1.96 11.43
C ALA A 193 -19.32 -2.16 12.66
N ARG A 194 -18.35 -3.07 12.55
CA ARG A 194 -17.37 -3.38 13.58
C ARG A 194 -16.09 -2.56 13.42
N ALA A 195 -15.88 -1.99 12.23
CA ALA A 195 -14.80 -1.06 11.96
C ALA A 195 -15.20 -0.06 10.88
N VAL A 196 -14.49 1.07 10.88
CA VAL A 196 -14.53 2.08 9.82
C VAL A 196 -13.10 2.29 9.33
N TYR A 197 -12.89 2.19 8.00
CA TYR A 197 -11.65 2.62 7.37
C TYR A 197 -11.85 3.99 6.72
N CYS A 198 -11.02 4.95 7.05
CA CYS A 198 -11.12 6.31 6.54
C CYS A 198 -9.75 6.98 6.38
N THR A 199 -9.71 8.05 5.57
CA THR A 199 -8.53 8.87 5.26
C THR A 199 -8.79 10.34 5.66
N PRO A 200 -8.88 10.64 6.97
CA PRO A 200 -9.51 11.87 7.48
C PRO A 200 -8.67 13.13 7.28
N ALA A 201 -7.36 13.02 7.07
CA ALA A 201 -6.49 14.17 6.84
C ALA A 201 -6.58 14.68 5.40
N HIS A 202 -6.73 13.76 4.45
CA HIS A 202 -6.83 14.02 3.01
C HIS A 202 -7.56 12.83 2.36
N GLN A 203 -8.87 12.95 2.25
CA GLN A 203 -9.75 11.87 1.80
C GLN A 203 -9.39 11.40 0.39
N PHE A 204 -9.14 10.11 0.23
CA PHE A 204 -8.86 9.54 -1.07
C PHE A 204 -10.15 9.04 -1.75
N PRO A 205 -10.42 9.47 -3.02
CA PRO A 205 -9.61 10.32 -3.88
C PRO A 205 -10.01 11.80 -3.91
N LEU A 206 -11.08 12.23 -3.21
CA LEU A 206 -11.71 13.55 -3.39
C LEU A 206 -10.93 14.70 -2.75
N GLY A 207 -9.97 14.42 -1.87
CA GLY A 207 -9.16 15.43 -1.19
C GLY A 207 -9.91 16.21 -0.10
N ALA A 208 -11.10 15.77 0.33
CA ALA A 208 -11.84 16.40 1.42
C ALA A 208 -11.11 16.16 2.75
N THR A 209 -11.26 17.12 3.66
CA THR A 209 -10.76 16.98 5.04
C THR A 209 -11.91 16.69 5.99
N LEU A 210 -11.77 15.67 6.84
CA LEU A 210 -12.78 15.38 7.87
C LEU A 210 -12.86 16.53 8.88
N SER A 211 -14.03 17.16 8.99
CA SER A 211 -14.24 18.31 9.86
C SER A 211 -14.07 17.95 11.35
N ALA A 212 -13.67 18.94 12.18
CA ALA A 212 -13.46 18.71 13.61
C ALA A 212 -14.70 18.11 14.30
N ARG A 213 -15.90 18.61 13.95
CA ARG A 213 -17.17 18.07 14.45
C ARG A 213 -17.34 16.59 14.11
N ARG A 214 -17.04 16.20 12.86
CA ARG A 214 -17.16 14.80 12.41
C ARG A 214 -16.09 13.91 13.01
N ARG A 215 -14.89 14.43 13.30
CA ARG A 215 -13.85 13.69 14.04
C ARG A 215 -14.32 13.27 15.43
N LEU A 216 -14.91 14.22 16.17
CA LEU A 216 -15.51 13.94 17.48
C LEU A 216 -16.69 12.97 17.38
N ALA A 217 -17.57 13.17 16.40
CA ALA A 217 -18.72 12.30 16.18
C ALA A 217 -18.31 10.86 15.80
N LEU A 218 -17.25 10.69 14.99
CA LEU A 218 -16.75 9.38 14.60
C LEU A 218 -16.16 8.60 15.77
N VAL A 219 -15.38 9.28 16.63
CA VAL A 219 -14.85 8.68 17.86
C VAL A 219 -15.98 8.31 18.83
N ALA A 220 -16.97 9.17 19.01
CA ALA A 220 -18.15 8.87 19.84
C ALA A 220 -18.91 7.66 19.28
N TRP A 221 -19.18 7.64 17.97
CA TRP A 221 -19.84 6.54 17.28
C TRP A 221 -19.09 5.20 17.50
N ALA A 222 -17.76 5.22 17.39
CA ALA A 222 -16.94 4.04 17.58
C ALA A 222 -17.01 3.51 19.02
N ARG A 223 -16.94 4.39 20.02
CA ARG A 223 -17.07 4.03 21.45
C ARG A 223 -18.44 3.44 21.78
N GLU A 224 -19.51 4.05 21.31
CA GLU A 224 -20.88 3.59 21.54
C GLU A 224 -21.14 2.18 20.99
N ARG A 225 -20.46 1.82 19.89
CA ARG A 225 -20.65 0.54 19.18
C ARG A 225 -19.56 -0.49 19.44
N ALA A 226 -18.58 -0.17 20.28
CA ALA A 226 -17.37 -0.97 20.45
C ALA A 226 -16.75 -1.35 19.11
N ALA A 227 -16.65 -0.35 18.20
CA ALA A 227 -16.11 -0.49 16.86
C ALA A 227 -14.74 0.19 16.76
N TRP A 228 -13.93 -0.24 15.80
CA TRP A 228 -12.61 0.34 15.54
C TRP A 228 -12.64 1.39 14.44
N VAL A 229 -11.79 2.39 14.54
CA VAL A 229 -11.50 3.34 13.46
C VAL A 229 -10.08 3.08 12.95
N LEU A 230 -9.96 2.69 11.69
CA LEU A 230 -8.68 2.53 10.99
C LEU A 230 -8.39 3.84 10.24
N GLU A 231 -7.55 4.68 10.85
CA GLU A 231 -7.16 5.99 10.30
C GLU A 231 -5.96 5.83 9.39
N ASP A 232 -6.14 5.81 8.06
CA ASP A 232 -5.02 5.78 7.11
C ASP A 232 -4.56 7.21 6.79
N ASP A 233 -3.44 7.58 7.38
CA ASP A 233 -2.78 8.88 7.25
C ASP A 233 -1.63 8.75 6.23
N TYR A 234 -1.97 8.43 4.99
CA TYR A 234 -1.01 8.05 3.94
C TYR A 234 -0.13 9.20 3.42
N ASP A 235 -0.59 10.45 3.51
CA ASP A 235 0.11 11.63 2.98
C ASP A 235 -0.02 12.89 3.87
N GLY A 236 -0.43 12.75 5.12
CA GLY A 236 -0.66 13.87 6.03
C GLY A 236 0.56 14.74 6.31
N GLU A 237 1.78 14.23 6.08
CA GLU A 237 3.01 15.02 6.08
C GLU A 237 3.12 15.96 4.87
N LEU A 238 2.33 15.73 3.82
CA LEU A 238 2.42 16.46 2.55
C LEU A 238 1.44 17.63 2.46
N ARG A 239 0.95 18.15 3.60
CA ARG A 239 0.17 19.38 3.62
C ARG A 239 1.02 20.56 3.18
N HIS A 240 0.51 21.36 2.25
CA HIS A 240 1.28 22.43 1.61
C HIS A 240 1.38 23.67 2.51
N HIS A 241 0.30 24.03 3.21
CA HIS A 241 0.20 25.19 4.07
C HIS A 241 -0.38 24.85 5.45
N GLY A 242 -0.04 25.67 6.44
CA GLY A 242 -0.58 25.57 7.80
C GLY A 242 0.05 24.47 8.64
N ALA A 243 -0.51 24.31 9.85
CA ALA A 243 -0.13 23.23 10.75
C ALA A 243 -0.68 21.88 10.28
N PRO A 244 -0.05 20.78 10.67
CA PRO A 244 -0.63 19.46 10.48
C PRO A 244 -2.01 19.37 11.13
N LEU A 245 -2.95 18.69 10.46
CA LEU A 245 -4.27 18.42 11.05
C LEU A 245 -4.11 17.41 12.19
N PRO A 246 -4.84 17.60 13.30
CA PRO A 246 -4.85 16.60 14.38
C PRO A 246 -5.27 15.24 13.86
N LEU A 247 -4.62 14.18 14.34
CA LEU A 247 -5.01 12.80 14.02
C LEU A 247 -6.23 12.39 14.85
N LEU A 248 -7.07 11.50 14.34
CA LEU A 248 -8.15 10.88 15.11
C LEU A 248 -7.62 10.14 16.34
N ALA A 249 -6.46 9.48 16.19
CA ALA A 249 -5.78 8.81 17.31
C ALA A 249 -5.46 9.74 18.48
N SER A 250 -5.31 11.06 18.27
CA SER A 250 -5.12 12.01 19.37
C SER A 250 -6.42 12.33 20.12
N VAL A 251 -7.58 12.09 19.50
CA VAL A 251 -8.91 12.36 20.06
C VAL A 251 -9.55 11.10 20.66
N GLY A 252 -9.27 9.94 20.05
CA GLY A 252 -9.82 8.65 20.47
C GLY A 252 -8.75 7.56 20.53
N PRO A 253 -7.71 7.70 21.40
CA PRO A 253 -6.61 6.73 21.45
C PRO A 253 -7.03 5.32 21.88
N ASP A 254 -8.23 5.17 22.40
CA ASP A 254 -8.85 3.93 22.85
C ASP A 254 -9.58 3.15 21.75
N VAL A 255 -9.98 3.78 20.65
CA VAL A 255 -10.77 3.16 19.58
C VAL A 255 -10.18 3.40 18.17
N VAL A 256 -9.12 4.20 18.06
CA VAL A 256 -8.49 4.55 16.79
C VAL A 256 -7.14 3.85 16.65
N VAL A 257 -6.95 3.20 15.51
CA VAL A 257 -5.65 2.69 15.06
C VAL A 257 -5.16 3.59 13.94
N HIS A 258 -4.08 4.32 14.20
CA HIS A 258 -3.43 5.17 13.21
C HIS A 258 -2.47 4.35 12.33
N LEU A 259 -2.56 4.54 11.02
CA LEU A 259 -1.71 3.91 10.02
C LEU A 259 -0.88 4.96 9.28
N GLY A 260 0.43 4.74 9.21
CA GLY A 260 1.35 5.58 8.47
C GLY A 260 2.21 4.77 7.50
N THR A 261 2.72 5.43 6.47
CA THR A 261 3.52 4.76 5.44
C THR A 261 4.64 5.64 4.88
N ALA A 262 5.79 5.04 4.60
CA ALA A 262 6.86 5.71 3.87
C ALA A 262 6.60 5.78 2.34
N SER A 263 5.57 5.10 1.84
CA SER A 263 5.32 4.94 0.39
C SER A 263 5.07 6.26 -0.33
N LYS A 264 4.40 7.23 0.32
CA LYS A 264 4.05 8.52 -0.29
C LYS A 264 5.08 9.60 -0.01
N ILE A 265 5.83 9.47 1.07
CA ILE A 265 6.85 10.44 1.47
C ILE A 265 8.24 10.11 0.96
N LEU A 266 8.51 8.85 0.58
CA LEU A 266 9.81 8.37 0.04
C LEU A 266 9.60 7.51 -1.20
N THR A 267 9.33 6.22 -1.02
CA THR A 267 9.10 5.25 -2.09
C THR A 267 8.35 4.02 -1.58
N PRO A 268 7.42 3.45 -2.35
CA PRO A 268 6.74 2.22 -2.00
C PRO A 268 7.68 1.01 -1.97
N THR A 269 8.79 1.05 -2.71
CA THR A 269 9.75 -0.06 -2.79
C THR A 269 10.54 -0.29 -1.51
N LEU A 270 10.50 0.66 -0.56
CA LEU A 270 11.13 0.49 0.76
C LEU A 270 10.35 -0.51 1.63
N GLY A 271 9.05 -0.71 1.35
CA GLY A 271 8.22 -1.69 2.04
C GLY A 271 8.15 -1.47 3.56
N VAL A 272 8.00 -0.23 4.01
CA VAL A 272 7.95 0.13 5.41
C VAL A 272 6.83 1.14 5.70
N GLY A 273 6.15 0.90 6.81
CA GLY A 273 5.17 1.77 7.42
C GLY A 273 5.13 1.53 8.91
N TRP A 274 4.17 2.10 9.56
CA TRP A 274 3.94 1.94 10.99
C TRP A 274 2.43 1.98 11.30
N LEU A 275 2.09 1.51 12.49
CA LEU A 275 0.82 1.82 13.12
C LEU A 275 1.06 2.28 14.56
N ALA A 276 0.16 3.09 15.07
CA ALA A 276 0.06 3.43 16.49
C ALA A 276 -1.33 3.02 16.97
N ALA A 277 -1.38 2.23 18.05
CA ALA A 277 -2.61 1.55 18.48
C ALA A 277 -2.65 1.37 20.00
N PRO A 278 -3.84 1.08 20.58
CA PRO A 278 -3.99 0.62 21.94
C PRO A 278 -3.18 -0.66 22.22
N ASP A 279 -2.79 -0.84 23.49
CA ASP A 279 -1.93 -1.96 23.91
C ASP A 279 -2.52 -3.34 23.56
N GLU A 280 -3.84 -3.49 23.65
CA GLU A 280 -4.53 -4.73 23.29
C GLU A 280 -4.37 -5.07 21.80
N VAL A 281 -4.40 -4.07 20.92
CA VAL A 281 -4.21 -4.25 19.47
C VAL A 281 -2.75 -4.60 19.18
N VAL A 282 -1.81 -3.93 19.84
CA VAL A 282 -0.38 -4.23 19.74
C VAL A 282 -0.10 -5.67 20.16
N ALA A 283 -0.65 -6.10 21.30
CA ALA A 283 -0.50 -7.47 21.82
C ALA A 283 -1.10 -8.50 20.84
N ALA A 284 -2.30 -8.24 20.31
CA ALA A 284 -2.98 -9.12 19.34
C ALA A 284 -2.17 -9.30 18.05
N ILE A 285 -1.63 -8.19 17.49
CA ILE A 285 -0.78 -8.26 16.28
C ILE A 285 0.52 -9.03 16.57
N CYS A 286 1.17 -8.78 17.70
CA CYS A 286 2.39 -9.52 18.06
C CYS A 286 2.13 -11.01 18.23
N ALA A 287 1.02 -11.40 18.86
CA ALA A 287 0.59 -12.79 18.98
C ALA A 287 0.30 -13.43 17.62
N TYR A 288 -0.41 -12.73 16.73
CA TYR A 288 -0.69 -13.17 15.36
C TYR A 288 0.61 -13.38 14.56
N ARG A 289 1.55 -12.43 14.63
CA ARG A 289 2.85 -12.54 13.98
C ARG A 289 3.68 -13.71 14.52
N SER A 290 3.61 -13.95 15.82
CA SER A 290 4.28 -15.10 16.47
C SER A 290 3.74 -16.42 15.95
N SER A 291 2.42 -16.55 15.81
CA SER A 291 1.78 -17.80 15.39
C SER A 291 1.88 -18.07 13.88
N THR A 292 1.90 -17.03 13.05
CA THR A 292 1.92 -17.14 11.58
C THR A 292 3.32 -17.06 10.98
N GLY A 293 4.33 -16.64 11.77
CA GLY A 293 5.67 -16.37 11.27
C GLY A 293 5.78 -15.05 10.46
N MET A 294 4.70 -14.27 10.35
CA MET A 294 4.73 -12.94 9.72
C MET A 294 5.60 -11.98 10.52
N ARG A 295 6.31 -11.11 9.81
CA ARG A 295 7.18 -10.11 10.45
C ARG A 295 7.50 -8.98 9.49
N PRO A 296 7.62 -7.74 9.97
CA PRO A 296 8.07 -6.63 9.15
C PRO A 296 9.57 -6.75 8.84
N SER A 297 9.96 -6.46 7.59
CA SER A 297 11.37 -6.48 7.19
C SER A 297 12.17 -5.42 7.96
N PRO A 298 13.35 -5.74 8.53
CA PRO A 298 14.20 -4.76 9.21
C PRO A 298 14.90 -3.79 8.26
N ALA A 299 15.09 -4.12 6.99
CA ALA A 299 15.86 -3.29 6.06
C ALA A 299 15.23 -1.90 5.86
N GLY A 300 13.94 -1.85 5.52
CA GLY A 300 13.21 -0.58 5.37
C GLY A 300 13.18 0.23 6.66
N GLN A 301 13.03 -0.43 7.80
CA GLN A 301 13.04 0.20 9.12
C GLN A 301 14.38 0.90 9.39
N ARG A 302 15.51 0.19 9.19
CA ARG A 302 16.86 0.75 9.39
C ARG A 302 17.12 1.95 8.47
N VAL A 303 16.74 1.86 7.20
CA VAL A 303 16.90 2.98 6.24
C VAL A 303 16.09 4.20 6.65
N LEU A 304 14.82 4.02 7.04
CA LEU A 304 13.97 5.12 7.49
C LEU A 304 14.50 5.74 8.77
N THR A 305 14.94 4.93 9.74
CA THR A 305 15.58 5.38 10.97
C THR A 305 16.84 6.22 10.68
N ALA A 306 17.71 5.73 9.81
CA ALA A 306 18.94 6.46 9.44
C ALA A 306 18.63 7.83 8.79
N LEU A 307 17.60 7.90 7.93
CA LEU A 307 17.13 9.15 7.33
C LEU A 307 16.53 10.10 8.38
N ALA A 308 15.78 9.56 9.35
CA ALA A 308 15.16 10.35 10.41
C ALA A 308 16.22 10.94 11.35
N VAL A 309 17.10 10.09 11.90
CA VAL A 309 18.15 10.48 12.85
C VAL A 309 19.15 11.47 12.24
N SER A 310 19.53 11.30 10.97
CA SER A 310 20.41 12.25 10.28
C SER A 310 19.73 13.59 9.92
N GLY A 311 18.43 13.70 10.11
CA GLY A 311 17.62 14.84 9.68
C GLY A 311 17.41 14.93 8.17
N ASP A 312 17.87 13.93 7.39
CA ASP A 312 17.69 13.89 5.94
C ASP A 312 16.20 13.72 5.56
N LEU A 313 15.44 12.96 6.34
CA LEU A 313 13.98 12.82 6.15
C LEU A 313 13.28 14.18 6.27
N ALA A 314 13.56 14.93 7.32
CA ALA A 314 12.96 16.25 7.53
C ALA A 314 13.34 17.25 6.41
N ARG A 315 14.60 17.22 5.93
CA ARG A 315 15.05 18.02 4.78
C ARG A 315 14.33 17.63 3.50
N HIS A 316 14.15 16.31 3.30
CA HIS A 316 13.42 15.77 2.16
C HIS A 316 11.95 16.20 2.19
N LEU A 317 11.23 16.02 3.30
CA LEU A 317 9.83 16.44 3.44
C LEU A 317 9.60 17.93 3.15
N ARG A 318 10.49 18.81 3.65
CA ARG A 318 10.42 20.24 3.33
C ARG A 318 10.59 20.53 1.84
N ARG A 319 11.48 19.78 1.15
CA ARG A 319 11.67 19.90 -0.30
C ARG A 319 10.46 19.41 -1.06
N VAL A 320 9.93 18.24 -0.68
CA VAL A 320 8.73 17.66 -1.31
C VAL A 320 7.54 18.60 -1.20
N ARG A 321 7.25 19.12 -0.01
CA ARG A 321 6.13 20.05 0.20
C ARG A 321 6.22 21.29 -0.71
N ARG A 322 7.39 21.91 -0.80
CA ARG A 322 7.60 23.08 -1.68
C ARG A 322 7.40 22.75 -3.15
N GLU A 323 7.89 21.58 -3.58
CA GLU A 323 7.74 21.15 -4.97
C GLU A 323 6.29 20.79 -5.28
N LEU A 324 5.62 20.07 -4.40
CA LEU A 324 4.21 19.68 -4.61
C LEU A 324 3.29 20.92 -4.61
N LEU A 325 3.52 21.90 -3.74
CA LEU A 325 2.81 23.16 -3.78
C LEU A 325 2.95 23.84 -5.15
N ALA A 326 4.19 24.00 -5.64
CA ALA A 326 4.42 24.65 -6.93
C ALA A 326 3.80 23.87 -8.10
N ARG A 327 3.74 22.56 -8.03
CA ARG A 327 3.04 21.72 -9.03
C ARG A 327 1.52 21.84 -8.94
N HIS A 328 0.99 21.85 -7.73
CA HIS A 328 -0.42 22.08 -7.47
C HIS A 328 -0.87 23.42 -8.07
N ASP A 329 -0.15 24.52 -7.77
CA ASP A 329 -0.46 25.85 -8.29
C ASP A 329 -0.42 25.92 -9.82
N LEU A 330 0.55 25.22 -10.42
CA LEU A 330 0.67 25.10 -11.87
C LEU A 330 -0.57 24.41 -12.49
N LEU A 331 -1.01 23.28 -11.92
CA LEU A 331 -2.19 22.55 -12.36
C LEU A 331 -3.47 23.36 -12.18
N VAL A 332 -3.68 23.89 -10.96
CA VAL A 332 -4.88 24.67 -10.64
C VAL A 332 -4.97 25.92 -11.50
N GLY A 333 -3.82 26.59 -11.77
CA GLY A 333 -3.76 27.72 -12.69
C GLY A 333 -4.19 27.36 -14.12
N ALA A 334 -3.67 26.25 -14.65
CA ALA A 334 -4.01 25.77 -15.98
C ALA A 334 -5.51 25.36 -16.10
N PHE A 335 -6.01 24.63 -15.11
CA PHE A 335 -7.41 24.17 -15.11
C PHE A 335 -8.41 25.30 -14.89
N ARG A 336 -8.06 26.29 -14.06
CA ARG A 336 -8.88 27.51 -13.91
C ARG A 336 -8.97 28.29 -15.22
N ALA A 337 -7.86 28.43 -15.94
CA ALA A 337 -7.85 29.06 -17.27
C ALA A 337 -8.73 28.31 -18.30
N ALA A 338 -8.85 26.99 -18.16
CA ALA A 338 -9.70 26.13 -18.98
C ALA A 338 -11.15 25.98 -18.42
N VAL A 339 -11.50 26.69 -17.34
CA VAL A 339 -12.83 26.64 -16.68
C VAL A 339 -13.21 25.22 -16.21
N LEU A 340 -12.22 24.42 -15.86
CA LEU A 340 -12.44 23.06 -15.35
C LEU A 340 -12.67 23.06 -13.83
N PRO A 341 -13.71 22.36 -13.34
CA PRO A 341 -13.99 22.28 -11.90
C PRO A 341 -12.99 21.33 -11.21
N VAL A 342 -12.22 21.87 -10.28
CA VAL A 342 -11.23 21.13 -9.50
C VAL A 342 -11.73 20.92 -8.08
N ARG A 343 -11.55 19.73 -7.52
CA ARG A 343 -11.73 19.39 -6.10
C ARG A 343 -10.41 18.93 -5.49
N GLY A 344 -10.25 19.13 -4.22
CA GLY A 344 -9.11 18.76 -3.39
C GLY A 344 -8.64 19.92 -2.53
N ASP A 345 -8.05 19.59 -1.36
CA ASP A 345 -7.40 20.57 -0.47
C ASP A 345 -5.98 20.86 -0.97
N GLN A 346 -5.35 21.91 -0.45
CA GLN A 346 -3.93 22.21 -0.67
C GLN A 346 -3.05 21.26 0.16
N ALA A 347 -3.16 19.98 -0.13
CA ALA A 347 -2.47 18.89 0.55
C ALA A 347 -2.18 17.73 -0.41
N GLY A 348 -1.27 16.85 -0.01
CA GLY A 348 -0.98 15.62 -0.71
C GLY A 348 -0.33 15.81 -2.09
N ALA A 349 -0.58 14.87 -2.97
CA ALA A 349 0.07 14.76 -4.26
C ALA A 349 -0.90 14.50 -5.43
N HIS A 350 -2.20 14.73 -5.22
CA HIS A 350 -3.23 14.58 -6.25
C HIS A 350 -4.36 15.61 -6.06
N LEU A 351 -5.13 15.81 -7.12
CA LEU A 351 -6.38 16.57 -7.13
C LEU A 351 -7.38 15.86 -8.06
N VAL A 352 -8.65 16.27 -8.03
CA VAL A 352 -9.68 15.72 -8.89
C VAL A 352 -10.22 16.80 -9.82
N VAL A 353 -10.31 16.48 -11.12
CA VAL A 353 -11.09 17.25 -12.08
C VAL A 353 -12.45 16.55 -12.26
N VAL A 354 -13.52 17.27 -11.93
CA VAL A 354 -14.89 16.74 -12.03
C VAL A 354 -15.34 16.72 -13.48
N LEU A 355 -15.96 15.64 -13.91
CA LEU A 355 -16.52 15.45 -15.24
C LEU A 355 -18.04 15.21 -15.15
N PRO A 356 -18.79 15.48 -16.23
CA PRO A 356 -20.26 15.47 -16.20
C PRO A 356 -20.89 14.06 -16.08
N SER A 357 -20.16 13.01 -16.47
CA SER A 357 -20.70 11.66 -16.49
C SER A 357 -19.62 10.58 -16.50
N VAL A 358 -20.02 9.34 -16.19
CA VAL A 358 -19.15 8.16 -16.32
C VAL A 358 -18.70 7.94 -17.78
N ALA A 359 -19.53 8.27 -18.75
CA ALA A 359 -19.18 8.16 -20.17
C ALA A 359 -18.05 9.16 -20.54
N ALA A 360 -18.14 10.40 -20.07
CA ALA A 360 -17.12 11.42 -20.21
C ALA A 360 -15.81 10.98 -19.53
N GLU A 361 -15.88 10.47 -18.30
CA GLU A 361 -14.73 9.94 -17.57
C GLU A 361 -14.01 8.83 -18.35
N ARG A 362 -14.74 7.78 -18.75
CA ARG A 362 -14.18 6.66 -19.51
C ARG A 362 -13.60 7.09 -20.86
N SER A 363 -14.27 8.04 -21.56
CA SER A 363 -13.78 8.59 -22.82
C SER A 363 -12.47 9.34 -22.63
N THR A 364 -12.40 10.20 -21.61
CA THR A 364 -11.20 10.99 -21.28
C THR A 364 -10.01 10.09 -20.95
N VAL A 365 -10.21 9.06 -20.10
CA VAL A 365 -9.14 8.13 -19.73
C VAL A 365 -8.59 7.40 -20.97
N ARG A 366 -9.47 6.87 -21.84
CA ARG A 366 -9.02 6.18 -23.06
C ARG A 366 -8.30 7.10 -24.03
N ARG A 367 -8.80 8.33 -24.25
CA ARG A 367 -8.15 9.31 -25.14
C ARG A 367 -6.78 9.72 -24.61
N ALA A 368 -6.67 9.94 -23.30
CA ALA A 368 -5.41 10.26 -22.64
C ALA A 368 -4.38 9.13 -22.81
N GLU A 369 -4.81 7.87 -22.64
CA GLU A 369 -3.95 6.70 -22.86
C GLU A 369 -3.45 6.64 -24.32
N GLY A 370 -4.31 6.87 -25.29
CA GLY A 370 -3.94 6.97 -26.71
C GLY A 370 -2.92 8.08 -27.01
N GLU A 371 -2.86 9.09 -26.16
CA GLU A 371 -1.87 10.18 -26.23
C GLU A 371 -0.65 9.97 -25.30
N GLY A 372 -0.53 8.82 -24.67
CA GLY A 372 0.57 8.51 -23.76
C GLY A 372 0.47 9.23 -22.41
N LEU A 373 -0.74 9.59 -21.95
CA LEU A 373 -1.00 10.09 -20.60
C LEU A 373 -1.81 9.06 -19.82
N LEU A 374 -1.30 8.62 -18.69
CA LEU A 374 -1.98 7.64 -17.86
C LEU A 374 -2.77 8.37 -16.77
N LEU A 375 -4.08 8.21 -16.78
CA LEU A 375 -5.02 8.84 -15.86
C LEU A 375 -5.81 7.77 -15.10
N ASP A 376 -6.29 8.10 -13.89
CA ASP A 376 -7.23 7.30 -13.13
C ASP A 376 -8.61 7.96 -13.07
N GLY A 377 -9.64 7.28 -13.60
CA GLY A 377 -11.03 7.68 -13.41
C GLY A 377 -11.49 7.38 -11.97
N LEU A 378 -12.45 8.19 -11.49
CA LEU A 378 -13.04 8.01 -10.16
C LEU A 378 -13.87 6.72 -10.06
N GLU A 379 -14.40 6.20 -11.17
CA GLU A 379 -15.20 4.98 -11.20
C GLU A 379 -14.52 3.82 -10.47
N ARG A 380 -13.20 3.67 -10.61
CA ARG A 380 -12.43 2.61 -9.94
C ARG A 380 -12.39 2.73 -8.42
N SER A 381 -12.69 3.91 -7.88
CA SER A 381 -12.71 4.17 -6.43
C SER A 381 -14.10 4.02 -5.83
N HIS A 382 -15.11 3.70 -6.65
CA HIS A 382 -16.46 3.40 -6.21
C HIS A 382 -16.68 1.89 -6.13
N ASP A 383 -17.39 1.47 -5.11
CA ASP A 383 -17.80 0.10 -4.88
C ASP A 383 -19.22 -0.17 -5.38
N GLY A 384 -20.04 0.88 -5.41
CA GLY A 384 -21.38 0.91 -5.95
C GLY A 384 -21.51 1.81 -7.17
N PRO A 385 -22.75 2.19 -7.56
CA PRO A 385 -22.97 3.18 -8.62
C PRO A 385 -22.27 4.50 -8.27
N PRO A 386 -21.45 5.06 -9.18
CA PRO A 386 -20.69 6.28 -8.87
C PRO A 386 -21.60 7.47 -8.57
N GLY A 387 -21.43 8.10 -7.40
CA GLY A 387 -22.10 9.33 -7.02
C GLY A 387 -21.44 10.60 -7.57
N CYS A 388 -20.22 10.49 -8.10
CA CYS A 388 -19.48 11.57 -8.75
C CYS A 388 -18.57 10.98 -9.83
N HIS A 389 -18.26 11.79 -10.84
CA HIS A 389 -17.45 11.40 -11.99
C HIS A 389 -16.27 12.36 -12.15
N GLY A 390 -15.16 11.88 -12.66
CA GLY A 390 -13.98 12.71 -12.86
C GLY A 390 -12.70 11.93 -12.95
N VAL A 391 -11.61 12.65 -12.99
CA VAL A 391 -10.26 12.09 -13.08
C VAL A 391 -9.46 12.52 -11.87
N ALA A 392 -8.91 11.56 -11.14
CA ALA A 392 -7.94 11.79 -10.09
C ALA A 392 -6.54 11.95 -10.72
N LEU A 393 -5.93 13.11 -10.54
CA LEU A 393 -4.66 13.49 -11.13
C LEU A 393 -3.56 13.55 -10.09
N GLY A 394 -2.60 12.62 -10.16
CA GLY A 394 -1.37 12.65 -9.38
C GLY A 394 -0.32 13.53 -10.04
N TYR A 395 0.23 14.48 -9.30
CA TYR A 395 1.24 15.41 -9.82
C TYR A 395 2.64 15.20 -9.23
N ALA A 396 2.84 14.17 -8.43
CA ALA A 396 4.16 13.84 -7.89
C ALA A 396 5.03 13.00 -8.83
N ALA A 397 4.44 12.08 -9.60
CA ALA A 397 5.16 11.15 -10.47
C ALA A 397 6.06 11.80 -11.53
N PRO A 398 5.67 12.87 -12.25
CA PRO A 398 6.55 13.52 -13.22
C PRO A 398 7.90 13.91 -12.60
N SER A 399 8.98 13.66 -13.32
CA SER A 399 10.34 13.86 -12.82
C SER A 399 10.65 15.32 -12.44
N SER A 400 10.03 16.29 -13.15
CA SER A 400 10.20 17.73 -12.93
C SER A 400 8.92 18.53 -13.20
N ARG A 401 8.87 19.77 -12.70
CA ARG A 401 7.80 20.73 -13.07
C ARG A 401 7.75 21.01 -14.55
N SER A 402 8.90 21.08 -15.21
CA SER A 402 8.96 21.29 -16.66
C SER A 402 8.31 20.14 -17.42
N ALA A 403 8.55 18.90 -17.01
CA ALA A 403 7.88 17.74 -17.60
C ALA A 403 6.36 17.80 -17.41
N LEU A 404 5.89 18.25 -16.24
CA LEU A 404 4.47 18.45 -15.97
C LEU A 404 3.91 19.61 -16.83
N ALA A 405 4.62 20.74 -16.90
CA ALA A 405 4.18 21.93 -17.66
C ALA A 405 3.97 21.62 -19.15
N VAL A 406 4.83 20.79 -19.75
CA VAL A 406 4.74 20.41 -21.17
C VAL A 406 3.44 19.67 -21.49
N VAL A 407 2.92 18.88 -20.57
CA VAL A 407 1.69 18.07 -20.83
C VAL A 407 0.41 18.79 -20.46
N LEU A 408 0.47 19.89 -19.70
CA LEU A 408 -0.72 20.58 -19.20
C LEU A 408 -1.67 21.09 -20.29
N PRO A 409 -1.22 21.72 -21.40
CA PRO A 409 -2.12 22.16 -22.44
C PRO A 409 -2.93 21.01 -23.06
N ARG A 410 -2.26 19.88 -23.32
CA ARG A 410 -2.93 18.67 -23.85
C ARG A 410 -3.90 18.08 -22.85
N LEU A 411 -3.49 17.98 -21.60
CA LEU A 411 -4.32 17.48 -20.52
C LEU A 411 -5.58 18.33 -20.33
N ALA A 412 -5.43 19.66 -20.32
CA ALA A 412 -6.56 20.58 -20.25
C ALA A 412 -7.51 20.41 -21.45
N ALA A 413 -6.99 20.31 -22.67
CA ALA A 413 -7.79 20.09 -23.87
C ALA A 413 -8.58 18.76 -23.82
N LEU A 414 -7.94 17.67 -23.37
CA LEU A 414 -8.59 16.36 -23.18
C LEU A 414 -9.74 16.43 -22.18
N LEU A 415 -9.54 17.12 -21.06
CA LEU A 415 -10.54 17.28 -20.00
C LEU A 415 -11.70 18.21 -20.38
N THR A 416 -11.45 19.21 -21.22
CA THR A 416 -12.49 20.15 -21.72
C THR A 416 -13.37 19.53 -22.80
N ALA A 417 -12.82 18.63 -23.60
CA ALA A 417 -13.54 17.97 -24.70
C ALA A 417 -14.35 16.73 -24.27
N SER A 418 -14.63 16.62 -22.97
CA SER A 418 -15.26 15.44 -22.34
C SER A 418 -16.76 15.61 -22.10
#